data_ec59574cc87ac226918634313b1a05dd
#
_entry.id   ec59574cc87ac226918634313b1a05dd
#
_cell.length_a   1.000
_cell.length_b   1.000
_cell.length_c   1.000
_cell.angle_alpha   90.00
_cell.angle_beta   90.00
_cell.angle_gamma   90.00
#
_symmetry.space_group_name_H-M   'P 1'
#
loop_
_entity.id
_entity.type
_entity.pdbx_description
1 polymer ?
#
loop_
_entity_poly.entity_id
_entity_poly.type
_entity_poly.pdbx_seq_one_letter_code
_entity_poly.pdbx_strand_id
1 'polypeptide(L)'
;MEIKEFFDRQLAQWPDARQRFDDLARVQTRDFPENGLRVQWNPARMVSTGAKIDAKSLEKRPCFLCSENRPQVQFSKTIEDAVSGEEYELLVNPFPILPMHFTIPLKSHKPQQIDGHYAMIHQLTAQFPKLTVFYNGPRCGASAPDHLHFQAGTGEQLPLRQQWSHLQEHLESVF
;
A
#
# COMPACT_ATOMS: atom_id res chain seq x y z
N MET A 1 12.17 16.61 -1.59
CA MET A 1 11.82 15.79 -2.77
C MET A 1 10.34 15.49 -2.70
N GLU A 2 9.62 15.93 -3.71
CA GLU A 2 8.20 15.66 -3.87
C GLU A 2 7.94 14.16 -4.03
N ILE A 3 6.76 13.69 -3.62
CA ILE A 3 6.41 12.24 -3.67
C ILE A 3 6.43 11.70 -5.10
N LYS A 4 5.98 12.52 -6.07
CA LYS A 4 6.01 12.15 -7.48
C LYS A 4 7.42 12.02 -8.01
N GLU A 5 8.32 12.92 -7.65
CA GLU A 5 9.74 12.86 -8.04
C GLU A 5 10.42 11.60 -7.49
N PHE A 6 10.14 11.25 -6.21
CA PHE A 6 10.63 10.00 -5.62
C PHE A 6 10.16 8.78 -6.41
N PHE A 7 8.86 8.75 -6.76
CA PHE A 7 8.26 7.67 -7.54
C PHE A 7 8.88 7.53 -8.94
N ASP A 8 8.94 8.63 -9.68
CA ASP A 8 9.47 8.65 -11.05
C ASP A 8 10.95 8.23 -11.09
N ARG A 9 11.74 8.73 -10.14
CA ARG A 9 13.16 8.36 -10.00
C ARG A 9 13.33 6.88 -9.70
N GLN A 10 12.48 6.30 -8.83
CA GLN A 10 12.52 4.87 -8.54
C GLN A 10 12.23 4.04 -9.78
N LEU A 11 11.18 4.38 -10.53
CA LEU A 11 10.81 3.64 -11.74
C LEU A 11 11.86 3.79 -12.86
N ALA A 12 12.55 4.92 -12.93
CA ALA A 12 13.63 5.11 -13.89
C ALA A 12 14.82 4.15 -13.65
N GLN A 13 15.02 3.72 -12.41
CA GLN A 13 16.13 2.84 -12.02
C GLN A 13 15.71 1.39 -11.77
N TRP A 14 14.41 1.07 -11.84
CA TRP A 14 13.89 -0.29 -11.61
C TRP A 14 12.99 -0.74 -12.77
N PRO A 15 13.59 -1.27 -13.87
CA PRO A 15 12.86 -1.66 -15.08
C PRO A 15 11.71 -2.65 -14.83
N ASP A 16 11.92 -3.65 -13.95
CA ASP A 16 10.89 -4.64 -13.64
C ASP A 16 9.67 -4.03 -12.92
N ALA A 17 9.92 -3.09 -12.02
CA ALA A 17 8.83 -2.36 -11.37
C ALA A 17 8.12 -1.44 -12.37
N ARG A 18 8.86 -0.70 -13.19
CA ARG A 18 8.30 0.13 -14.26
C ARG A 18 7.37 -0.67 -15.16
N GLN A 19 7.81 -1.83 -15.64
CA GLN A 19 7.01 -2.68 -16.52
C GLN A 19 5.67 -3.07 -15.86
N ARG A 20 5.67 -3.38 -14.56
CA ARG A 20 4.43 -3.71 -13.84
C ARG A 20 3.49 -2.53 -13.65
N PHE A 21 4.02 -1.29 -13.55
CA PHE A 21 3.20 -0.09 -13.58
C PHE A 21 2.64 0.18 -14.99
N ASP A 22 3.42 -0.03 -16.04
CA ASP A 22 2.96 0.08 -17.43
C ASP A 22 1.86 -0.96 -17.74
N ASP A 23 1.97 -2.17 -17.16
CA ASP A 23 0.97 -3.22 -17.29
C ASP A 23 -0.39 -2.90 -16.62
N LEU A 24 -0.45 -1.90 -15.72
CA LEU A 24 -1.74 -1.43 -15.18
C LEU A 24 -2.69 -0.92 -16.28
N ALA A 25 -2.16 -0.43 -17.41
CA ALA A 25 -2.98 -0.03 -18.54
C ALA A 25 -3.75 -1.20 -19.19
N ARG A 26 -3.33 -2.45 -18.94
CA ARG A 26 -3.96 -3.69 -19.46
C ARG A 26 -4.89 -4.37 -18.46
N VAL A 27 -5.00 -3.81 -17.26
CA VAL A 27 -5.85 -4.36 -16.22
C VAL A 27 -7.32 -4.19 -16.61
N GLN A 28 -8.08 -5.27 -16.47
CA GLN A 28 -9.51 -5.25 -16.70
C GLN A 28 -10.26 -4.86 -15.42
N THR A 29 -11.19 -3.92 -15.55
CA THR A 29 -12.04 -3.50 -14.44
C THR A 29 -13.50 -3.69 -14.79
N ARG A 30 -14.31 -4.04 -13.78
CA ARG A 30 -15.75 -4.10 -13.87
C ARG A 30 -16.36 -3.36 -12.69
N ASP A 31 -17.19 -2.40 -12.98
CA ASP A 31 -17.91 -1.60 -11.99
C ASP A 31 -19.28 -2.16 -11.72
N PHE A 32 -19.69 -2.12 -10.45
CA PHE A 32 -21.02 -2.47 -9.95
C PHE A 32 -21.53 -1.27 -9.14
N PRO A 33 -22.00 -0.22 -9.83
CA PRO A 33 -22.33 1.05 -9.17
C PRO A 33 -23.46 0.92 -8.15
N GLU A 34 -24.40 -0.01 -8.35
CA GLU A 34 -25.50 -0.32 -7.43
C GLU A 34 -25.01 -0.81 -6.04
N ASN A 35 -23.81 -1.39 -5.99
CA ASN A 35 -23.20 -1.91 -4.76
C ASN A 35 -21.97 -1.09 -4.35
N GLY A 36 -21.62 -0.04 -5.07
CA GLY A 36 -20.41 0.74 -4.82
C GLY A 36 -19.11 -0.06 -4.96
N LEU A 37 -19.11 -1.10 -5.80
CA LEU A 37 -17.99 -2.03 -5.95
C LEU A 37 -17.31 -1.85 -7.31
N ARG A 38 -15.97 -1.99 -7.28
CA ARG A 38 -15.14 -2.14 -8.48
C ARG A 38 -14.29 -3.41 -8.33
N VAL A 39 -14.43 -4.31 -9.30
CA VAL A 39 -13.59 -5.50 -9.41
C VAL A 39 -12.47 -5.24 -10.40
N GLN A 40 -11.23 -5.50 -9.98
CA GLN A 40 -10.05 -5.38 -10.83
C GLN A 40 -9.43 -6.76 -11.03
N TRP A 41 -9.25 -7.17 -12.27
CA TRP A 41 -8.49 -8.36 -12.63
C TRP A 41 -7.11 -7.94 -13.15
N ASN A 42 -6.07 -8.28 -12.41
CA ASN A 42 -4.68 -7.96 -12.71
C ASN A 42 -3.82 -9.23 -12.65
N PRO A 43 -3.59 -9.92 -13.78
CA PRO A 43 -2.84 -11.16 -13.82
C PRO A 43 -1.37 -11.01 -13.40
N ALA A 44 -0.77 -9.82 -13.59
CA ALA A 44 0.60 -9.57 -13.17
C ALA A 44 0.81 -9.66 -11.65
N ARG A 45 -0.28 -9.62 -10.86
CA ARG A 45 -0.24 -9.76 -9.41
C ARG A 45 -0.31 -11.18 -8.88
N MET A 46 -0.50 -12.18 -9.74
CA MET A 46 -0.62 -13.59 -9.29
C MET A 46 0.56 -14.01 -8.41
N VAL A 47 1.77 -13.51 -8.68
CA VAL A 47 2.96 -13.79 -7.86
C VAL A 47 2.81 -13.23 -6.45
N SER A 48 2.27 -12.01 -6.31
CA SER A 48 2.08 -11.36 -5.00
C SER A 48 0.88 -11.94 -4.24
N THR A 49 -0.25 -12.14 -4.93
CA THR A 49 -1.48 -12.67 -4.31
C THR A 49 -1.39 -14.15 -3.99
N GLY A 50 -0.53 -14.89 -4.69
CA GLY A 50 -0.23 -16.31 -4.43
C GLY A 50 0.85 -16.56 -3.36
N ALA A 51 1.30 -15.50 -2.65
CA ALA A 51 2.28 -15.65 -1.58
C ALA A 51 1.73 -16.58 -0.47
N LYS A 52 2.52 -17.59 -0.10
CA LYS A 52 2.17 -18.47 1.01
C LYS A 52 2.30 -17.72 2.33
N ILE A 53 1.21 -17.64 3.08
CA ILE A 53 1.11 -16.91 4.36
C ILE A 53 0.80 -17.82 5.54
N ASP A 54 0.90 -19.15 5.36
CA ASP A 54 0.83 -20.09 6.47
C ASP A 54 2.07 -19.96 7.39
N ALA A 55 1.90 -20.27 8.68
CA ALA A 55 2.93 -20.07 9.69
C ALA A 55 4.28 -20.73 9.33
N LYS A 56 4.25 -21.95 8.78
CA LYS A 56 5.48 -22.66 8.38
C LYS A 56 6.21 -21.99 7.20
N SER A 57 5.45 -21.38 6.29
CA SER A 57 6.03 -20.64 5.16
C SER A 57 6.61 -19.31 5.62
N LEU A 58 5.96 -18.63 6.56
CA LEU A 58 6.44 -17.36 7.12
C LEU A 58 7.74 -17.55 7.92
N GLU A 59 7.83 -18.60 8.74
CA GLU A 59 9.05 -18.91 9.51
C GLU A 59 10.27 -19.20 8.61
N LYS A 60 10.04 -19.76 7.43
CA LYS A 60 11.12 -20.21 6.54
C LYS A 60 11.58 -19.18 5.52
N ARG A 61 10.76 -18.18 5.22
CA ARG A 61 11.11 -17.16 4.23
C ARG A 61 11.69 -15.91 4.89
N PRO A 62 12.72 -15.29 4.30
CA PRO A 62 13.13 -13.95 4.67
C PRO A 62 11.95 -12.97 4.47
N CYS A 63 11.73 -12.08 5.41
CA CYS A 63 10.74 -11.04 5.25
C CYS A 63 11.18 -10.04 4.18
N PHE A 64 10.44 -9.94 3.08
CA PHE A 64 10.79 -9.08 1.95
C PHE A 64 10.57 -7.56 2.22
N LEU A 65 9.99 -7.21 3.36
CA LEU A 65 9.86 -5.81 3.80
C LEU A 65 11.04 -5.34 4.67
N CYS A 66 11.79 -6.28 5.27
CA CYS A 66 13.02 -5.94 5.99
C CYS A 66 14.09 -5.45 5.01
N SER A 67 14.82 -4.41 5.41
CA SER A 67 15.80 -3.71 4.56
C SER A 67 16.86 -4.63 3.95
N GLU A 68 17.33 -5.61 4.72
CA GLU A 68 18.35 -6.57 4.32
C GLU A 68 17.90 -7.55 3.22
N ASN A 69 16.59 -7.74 3.06
CA ASN A 69 16.02 -8.69 2.10
C ASN A 69 15.42 -8.01 0.86
N ARG A 70 15.41 -6.67 0.82
CA ARG A 70 14.87 -5.90 -0.30
C ARG A 70 15.84 -5.86 -1.47
N PRO A 71 15.33 -5.70 -2.72
CA PRO A 71 16.21 -5.46 -3.86
C PRO A 71 17.06 -4.20 -3.65
N GLN A 72 18.35 -4.28 -3.93
CA GLN A 72 19.28 -3.14 -3.77
C GLN A 72 18.88 -1.90 -4.59
N VAL A 73 18.14 -2.11 -5.68
CA VAL A 73 17.63 -1.05 -6.54
C VAL A 73 16.44 -0.31 -5.93
N GLN A 74 15.81 -0.86 -4.88
CA GLN A 74 14.65 -0.24 -4.25
C GLN A 74 15.07 0.85 -3.26
N PHE A 75 14.75 2.10 -3.58
CA PHE A 75 14.99 3.23 -2.69
C PHE A 75 14.01 3.23 -1.52
N SER A 76 14.45 3.79 -0.41
CA SER A 76 13.58 4.11 0.72
C SER A 76 13.70 5.59 1.10
N LYS A 77 12.62 6.10 1.70
CA LYS A 77 12.61 7.39 2.38
C LYS A 77 12.03 7.19 3.77
N THR A 78 12.82 7.50 4.78
CA THR A 78 12.38 7.37 6.19
C THR A 78 11.31 8.41 6.51
N ILE A 79 10.30 7.97 7.27
CA ILE A 79 9.23 8.77 7.86
C ILE A 79 9.18 8.39 9.34
N GLU A 80 9.42 9.36 10.21
CA GLU A 80 9.31 9.17 11.66
C GLU A 80 7.86 9.40 12.10
N ASP A 81 7.33 8.49 12.91
CA ASP A 81 6.05 8.67 13.59
C ASP A 81 6.24 9.71 14.70
N ALA A 82 5.55 10.85 14.57
CA ALA A 82 5.67 11.96 15.49
C ALA A 82 5.16 11.64 16.92
N VAL A 83 4.41 10.56 17.10
CA VAL A 83 3.85 10.14 18.39
C VAL A 83 4.75 9.13 19.08
N SER A 84 5.16 8.09 18.37
CA SER A 84 5.95 6.98 18.94
C SER A 84 7.46 7.15 18.77
N GLY A 85 7.91 7.99 17.83
CA GLY A 85 9.31 8.08 17.40
C GLY A 85 9.79 6.88 16.58
N GLU A 86 8.89 5.96 16.22
CA GLU A 86 9.24 4.82 15.37
C GLU A 86 9.44 5.26 13.92
N GLU A 87 10.36 4.60 13.24
CA GLU A 87 10.68 4.91 11.85
C GLU A 87 9.94 3.96 10.89
N TYR A 88 9.31 4.53 9.88
CA TYR A 88 8.74 3.84 8.72
C TYR A 88 9.53 4.16 7.46
N GLU A 89 9.42 3.33 6.46
CA GLU A 89 10.11 3.52 5.19
C GLU A 89 9.12 3.57 4.02
N LEU A 90 9.07 4.69 3.32
CA LEU A 90 8.31 4.82 2.09
C LEU A 90 9.03 4.08 0.96
N LEU A 91 8.38 3.08 0.39
CA LEU A 91 8.87 2.24 -0.70
C LEU A 91 7.90 2.28 -1.87
N VAL A 92 8.38 2.30 -3.12
CA VAL A 92 7.52 2.03 -4.27
C VAL A 92 7.12 0.55 -4.26
N ASN A 93 5.82 0.27 -4.33
CA ASN A 93 5.33 -1.10 -4.35
C ASN A 93 5.59 -1.75 -5.72
N PRO A 94 6.37 -2.86 -5.80
CA PRO A 94 6.69 -3.48 -7.08
C PRO A 94 5.52 -4.30 -7.68
N PHE A 95 4.39 -4.44 -6.98
CA PHE A 95 3.19 -5.13 -7.47
C PHE A 95 1.97 -4.21 -7.38
N PRO A 96 1.91 -3.17 -8.21
CA PRO A 96 0.93 -2.10 -8.06
C PRO A 96 -0.50 -2.56 -8.33
N ILE A 97 -1.45 -1.86 -7.67
CA ILE A 97 -2.89 -1.88 -7.99
C ILE A 97 -3.40 -0.48 -8.33
N LEU A 98 -2.59 0.53 -8.08
CA LEU A 98 -2.88 1.94 -8.30
C LEU A 98 -1.79 2.57 -9.16
N PRO A 99 -2.09 3.62 -9.97
CA PRO A 99 -1.12 4.27 -10.85
C PRO A 99 0.14 4.77 -10.15
N MET A 100 0.00 5.20 -8.88
CA MET A 100 1.12 5.45 -7.97
C MET A 100 0.83 4.64 -6.71
N HIS A 101 1.71 3.71 -6.34
CA HIS A 101 1.46 2.78 -5.25
C HIS A 101 2.72 2.60 -4.40
N PHE A 102 2.56 2.80 -3.08
CA PHE A 102 3.62 2.68 -2.10
C PHE A 102 3.28 1.63 -1.04
N THR A 103 4.31 1.02 -0.49
CA THR A 103 4.26 0.24 0.75
C THR A 103 5.08 1.00 1.80
N ILE A 104 4.57 1.09 3.02
CA ILE A 104 5.18 1.88 4.09
C ILE A 104 5.36 0.96 5.31
N PRO A 105 6.38 0.08 5.29
CA PRO A 105 6.66 -0.78 6.42
C PRO A 105 7.28 -0.02 7.59
N LEU A 106 6.98 -0.48 8.79
CA LEU A 106 7.75 -0.14 9.98
C LEU A 106 9.18 -0.65 9.77
N LYS A 107 10.19 0.14 10.12
CA LYS A 107 11.60 -0.24 9.92
C LYS A 107 12.00 -1.45 10.77
N SER A 108 11.47 -1.54 11.98
CA SER A 108 11.62 -2.72 12.84
C SER A 108 10.60 -3.80 12.45
N HIS A 109 11.03 -5.06 12.44
CA HIS A 109 10.14 -6.18 12.14
C HIS A 109 9.18 -6.42 13.30
N LYS A 110 7.90 -6.07 13.12
CA LYS A 110 6.80 -6.33 14.06
C LYS A 110 5.61 -6.94 13.31
N PRO A 111 4.77 -7.76 13.96
CA PRO A 111 3.58 -8.33 13.34
C PRO A 111 2.64 -7.27 12.74
N GLN A 112 1.89 -7.64 11.69
CA GLN A 112 0.91 -6.79 11.02
C GLN A 112 -0.31 -6.55 11.94
N GLN A 113 -0.14 -5.68 12.93
CA GLN A 113 -1.16 -5.26 13.89
C GLN A 113 -1.23 -3.74 13.90
N ILE A 114 -2.44 -3.20 13.72
CA ILE A 114 -2.65 -1.75 13.63
C ILE A 114 -2.73 -1.08 15.01
N ASP A 115 -2.96 -1.88 16.04
CA ASP A 115 -3.12 -1.40 17.40
C ASP A 115 -1.89 -0.59 17.87
N GLY A 116 -2.12 0.60 18.39
CA GLY A 116 -1.05 1.54 18.74
C GLY A 116 -0.47 2.35 17.56
N HIS A 117 -0.88 2.08 16.30
CA HIS A 117 -0.30 2.72 15.10
C HIS A 117 -1.32 3.55 14.29
N TYR A 118 -2.51 3.82 14.82
CA TYR A 118 -3.54 4.62 14.13
C TYR A 118 -3.08 6.07 13.84
N ALA A 119 -2.31 6.67 14.74
CA ALA A 119 -1.79 8.03 14.57
C ALA A 119 -0.97 8.16 13.28
N MET A 120 -0.24 7.12 12.91
CA MET A 120 0.57 7.11 11.69
C MET A 120 -0.30 7.22 10.42
N ILE A 121 -1.51 6.65 10.38
CA ILE A 121 -2.43 6.84 9.23
C ILE A 121 -2.79 8.30 9.06
N HIS A 122 -3.12 9.00 10.14
CA HIS A 122 -3.45 10.42 10.10
C HIS A 122 -2.25 11.26 9.66
N GLN A 123 -1.05 10.96 10.19
CA GLN A 123 0.18 11.63 9.80
C GLN A 123 0.48 11.44 8.31
N LEU A 124 0.41 10.22 7.80
CA LEU A 124 0.63 9.90 6.38
C LEU A 124 -0.38 10.61 5.48
N THR A 125 -1.66 10.65 5.88
CA THR A 125 -2.72 11.34 5.13
C THR A 125 -2.47 12.85 5.08
N ALA A 126 -2.04 13.46 6.18
CA ALA A 126 -1.69 14.88 6.24
C ALA A 126 -0.43 15.19 5.41
N GLN A 127 0.57 14.32 5.46
CA GLN A 127 1.83 14.48 4.73
C GLN A 127 1.67 14.27 3.22
N PHE A 128 0.76 13.39 2.81
CA PHE A 128 0.52 13.03 1.41
C PHE A 128 -0.96 13.19 1.01
N PRO A 129 -1.52 14.42 1.01
CA PRO A 129 -2.96 14.67 0.85
C PRO A 129 -3.54 14.21 -0.50
N LYS A 130 -2.69 13.98 -1.50
CA LYS A 130 -3.09 13.45 -2.82
C LYS A 130 -3.15 11.92 -2.86
N LEU A 131 -2.71 11.23 -1.80
CA LEU A 131 -2.75 9.78 -1.72
C LEU A 131 -3.88 9.32 -0.81
N THR A 132 -4.40 8.14 -1.10
CA THR A 132 -5.25 7.38 -0.19
C THR A 132 -4.34 6.44 0.60
N VAL A 133 -4.35 6.57 1.93
CA VAL A 133 -3.64 5.67 2.84
C VAL A 133 -4.58 4.56 3.27
N PHE A 134 -4.11 3.32 3.29
CA PHE A 134 -4.90 2.17 3.69
C PHE A 134 -4.06 1.10 4.38
N TYR A 135 -4.74 0.23 5.09
CA TYR A 135 -4.15 -0.88 5.84
C TYR A 135 -4.87 -2.17 5.52
N ASN A 136 -4.12 -3.22 5.25
CA ASN A 136 -4.63 -4.58 5.12
C ASN A 136 -4.25 -5.39 6.35
N GLY A 137 -5.24 -5.86 7.10
CA GLY A 137 -5.01 -6.72 8.24
C GLY A 137 -4.34 -8.05 7.86
N PRO A 138 -3.74 -8.77 8.83
CA PRO A 138 -2.92 -9.96 8.56
C PRO A 138 -3.70 -11.11 7.90
N ARG A 139 -5.04 -11.12 8.05
CA ARG A 139 -5.95 -12.11 7.42
C ARG A 139 -6.85 -11.49 6.35
N CYS A 140 -6.54 -10.28 5.90
CA CYS A 140 -7.34 -9.50 4.94
C CYS A 140 -6.55 -9.21 3.66
N GLY A 141 -5.75 -10.17 3.19
CA GLY A 141 -5.01 -10.07 1.94
C GLY A 141 -3.62 -9.45 2.04
N ALA A 142 -3.10 -9.20 3.25
CA ALA A 142 -1.70 -8.80 3.42
C ALA A 142 -0.77 -9.93 2.99
N SER A 143 0.16 -9.66 2.06
CA SER A 143 1.18 -10.64 1.62
C SER A 143 2.36 -10.76 2.60
N ALA A 144 2.49 -9.80 3.54
CA ALA A 144 3.43 -9.83 4.65
C ALA A 144 2.68 -9.66 5.99
N PRO A 145 1.92 -10.69 6.46
CA PRO A 145 1.17 -10.60 7.70
C PRO A 145 2.07 -10.62 8.95
N ASP A 146 3.34 -10.87 8.76
CA ASP A 146 4.40 -10.92 9.75
C ASP A 146 5.12 -9.57 9.95
N HIS A 147 4.84 -8.57 9.09
CA HIS A 147 5.52 -7.27 9.16
C HIS A 147 4.55 -6.11 9.01
N LEU A 148 4.47 -5.27 10.04
CA LEU A 148 3.60 -4.09 10.04
C LEU A 148 3.94 -3.15 8.89
N HIS A 149 2.94 -2.87 8.07
CA HIS A 149 3.05 -1.91 6.98
C HIS A 149 1.71 -1.28 6.65
N PHE A 150 1.77 -0.04 6.24
CA PHE A 150 0.68 0.67 5.54
C PHE A 150 0.91 0.63 4.04
N GLN A 151 -0.11 1.01 3.30
CA GLN A 151 -0.02 1.26 1.88
C GLN A 151 -0.59 2.64 1.56
N ALA A 152 -0.10 3.25 0.49
CA ALA A 152 -0.62 4.52 0.01
C ALA A 152 -0.57 4.56 -1.52
N GLY A 153 -1.53 5.25 -2.13
CA GLY A 153 -1.52 5.41 -3.58
C GLY A 153 -2.56 6.40 -4.08
N THR A 154 -2.49 6.71 -5.38
CA THR A 154 -3.51 7.52 -6.04
C THR A 154 -4.84 6.78 -6.05
N GLY A 155 -5.84 7.34 -5.40
CA GLY A 155 -7.11 6.66 -5.13
C GLY A 155 -8.34 7.31 -5.77
N GLU A 156 -8.18 8.23 -6.72
CA GLU A 156 -9.29 8.95 -7.35
C GLU A 156 -10.32 8.04 -8.02
N GLN A 157 -9.86 6.89 -8.54
CA GLN A 157 -10.71 5.87 -9.16
C GLN A 157 -11.39 4.92 -8.15
N LEU A 158 -11.08 5.03 -6.85
CA LEU A 158 -11.69 4.16 -5.83
C LEU A 158 -13.15 4.55 -5.60
N PRO A 159 -14.10 3.60 -5.63
CA PRO A 159 -15.52 3.90 -5.43
C PRO A 159 -15.80 4.65 -4.13
N LEU A 160 -15.14 4.29 -3.04
CA LEU A 160 -15.26 4.97 -1.76
C LEU A 160 -14.93 6.48 -1.86
N ARG A 161 -13.87 6.85 -2.60
CA ARG A 161 -13.52 8.26 -2.81
C ARG A 161 -14.54 8.98 -3.69
N GLN A 162 -15.05 8.32 -4.72
CA GLN A 162 -16.05 8.89 -5.62
C GLN A 162 -17.40 9.11 -4.92
N GLN A 163 -17.73 8.29 -3.93
CA GLN A 163 -18.97 8.35 -3.17
C GLN A 163 -18.84 9.12 -1.85
N TRP A 164 -17.64 9.64 -1.54
CA TRP A 164 -17.33 10.16 -0.21
C TRP A 164 -18.30 11.27 0.25
N SER A 165 -18.63 12.23 -0.61
CA SER A 165 -19.55 13.32 -0.26
C SER A 165 -20.93 12.77 0.14
N HIS A 166 -21.46 11.81 -0.61
CA HIS A 166 -22.74 11.17 -0.31
C HIS A 166 -22.69 10.36 0.99
N LEU A 167 -21.60 9.63 1.23
CA LEU A 167 -21.40 8.86 2.47
C LEU A 167 -21.27 9.79 3.68
N GLN A 168 -20.60 10.92 3.54
CA GLN A 168 -20.44 11.91 4.60
C GLN A 168 -21.79 12.52 5.01
N GLU A 169 -22.63 12.92 4.07
CA GLU A 169 -23.99 13.42 4.35
C GLU A 169 -24.84 12.39 5.12
N HIS A 170 -24.69 11.10 4.79
CA HIS A 170 -25.39 10.02 5.50
C HIS A 170 -24.87 9.82 6.92
N LEU A 171 -23.57 9.91 7.15
CA LEU A 171 -22.96 9.80 8.48
C LEU A 171 -23.39 10.94 9.39
N GLU A 172 -23.43 12.17 8.88
CA GLU A 172 -23.88 13.36 9.64
C GLU A 172 -25.38 13.27 10.05
N SER A 173 -26.17 12.48 9.32
CA SER A 173 -27.58 12.26 9.66
C SER A 173 -27.82 11.20 10.74
N VAL A 174 -26.80 10.43 11.11
CA VAL A 174 -26.89 9.29 12.07
C VAL A 174 -26.35 9.68 13.45
N PHE A 175 -25.58 10.75 13.55
CA PHE A 175 -25.04 11.30 14.80
C PHE A 175 -25.59 12.70 15.08
#